data_bce7412e1a0f9cfc0629348a7d1498be
#
_entry.id   bce7412e1a0f9cfc0629348a7d1498be
#
_cell.length_a   1.000
_cell.length_b   1.000
_cell.length_c   1.000
_cell.angle_alpha   90.00
_cell.angle_beta   90.00
_cell.angle_gamma   90.00
#
_symmetry.space_group_name_H-M   'P 1'
#
loop_
_entity.id
_entity.type
_entity.pdbx_description
1 polymer ?
#
loop_
_entity_poly.entity_id
_entity_poly.type
_entity_poly.pdbx_seq_one_letter_code
_entity_poly.pdbx_strand_id
1 'polypeptide(L)'
;MKHLSSLNKYFWKYRWHFILGFVFVVLTNYFRILAPQLTGYVVNTVVQSIKSSDSNNADIKKSEKNYDFTVRLVIEKFQENPARKILYTGITLFVIAIISGFFMFLMRQTIIVMSRHIEYDQKNEIFTHYQKLDTNFYKTHSTGDLMNRIADDVSKVRMYTGPAIMYFINLAAVLAFSIFFMFKASPKLTLVALAPLPILAIAIYFVNTIINKKSERIQSLLSDLTTNAQESYSGIRVIKSFVQEKAMLGFFKKNSEA
;
A
#
# COMPACT_ATOMS: atom_id res chain seq x y z
N MET A 1 6.55 -17.58 11.97
CA MET A 1 5.21 -17.08 12.37
C MET A 1 4.88 -17.21 13.86
N LYS A 2 5.65 -17.96 14.66
CA LYS A 2 5.43 -18.08 16.13
C LYS A 2 5.48 -16.74 16.89
N HIS A 3 6.31 -15.80 16.44
CA HIS A 3 6.48 -14.48 17.09
C HIS A 3 5.29 -13.52 16.89
N LEU A 4 4.42 -13.75 15.92
CA LEU A 4 3.23 -12.93 15.71
C LEU A 4 2.02 -13.39 16.54
N SER A 5 2.10 -14.55 17.17
CA SER A 5 1.00 -15.08 18.01
C SER A 5 0.69 -14.19 19.22
N SER A 6 1.69 -13.47 19.74
CA SER A 6 1.52 -12.51 20.83
C SER A 6 0.63 -11.31 20.44
N LEU A 7 0.52 -11.00 19.13
CA LEU A 7 -0.35 -9.92 18.65
C LEU A 7 -1.82 -10.32 18.61
N ASN A 8 -2.13 -11.62 18.58
CA ASN A 8 -3.51 -12.08 18.48
C ASN A 8 -4.39 -11.58 19.63
N LYS A 9 -3.83 -11.45 20.85
CA LYS A 9 -4.59 -10.92 22.01
C LYS A 9 -5.09 -9.49 21.75
N TYR A 10 -4.29 -8.65 21.06
CA TYR A 10 -4.66 -7.28 20.73
C TYR A 10 -5.67 -7.22 19.60
N PHE A 11 -5.54 -8.07 18.58
CA PHE A 11 -6.55 -8.17 17.52
C PHE A 11 -7.91 -8.61 18.06
N TRP A 12 -7.95 -9.55 19.01
CA TRP A 12 -9.19 -9.95 19.69
C TRP A 12 -9.77 -8.81 20.56
N LYS A 13 -8.92 -8.06 21.26
CA LYS A 13 -9.34 -6.90 22.08
C LYS A 13 -9.98 -5.82 21.22
N TYR A 14 -9.41 -5.52 20.04
CA TYR A 14 -9.88 -4.47 19.14
C TYR A 14 -10.63 -5.00 17.90
N ARG A 15 -11.19 -6.20 17.97
CA ARG A 15 -11.88 -6.86 16.85
C ARG A 15 -12.96 -6.01 16.19
N TRP A 16 -13.69 -5.21 16.94
CA TRP A 16 -14.75 -4.35 16.38
C TRP A 16 -14.19 -3.25 15.48
N HIS A 17 -13.09 -2.63 15.85
CA HIS A 17 -12.42 -1.65 14.99
C HIS A 17 -11.89 -2.32 13.72
N PHE A 18 -11.35 -3.53 13.83
CA PHE A 18 -10.86 -4.28 12.68
C PHE A 18 -11.98 -4.65 11.71
N ILE A 19 -13.12 -5.18 12.21
CA ILE A 19 -14.29 -5.51 11.39
C ILE A 19 -14.87 -4.26 10.74
N LEU A 20 -15.01 -3.17 11.48
CA LEU A 20 -15.54 -1.91 10.98
C LEU A 20 -14.63 -1.30 9.92
N GLY A 21 -13.31 -1.36 10.14
CA GLY A 21 -12.31 -0.96 9.14
C GLY A 21 -12.40 -1.79 7.86
N PHE A 22 -12.58 -3.11 7.98
CA PHE A 22 -12.79 -4.00 6.84
C PHE A 22 -14.06 -3.64 6.04
N VAL A 23 -15.18 -3.39 6.72
CA VAL A 23 -16.43 -2.95 6.08
C VAL A 23 -16.21 -1.64 5.32
N PHE A 24 -15.51 -0.67 5.91
CA PHE A 24 -15.21 0.58 5.24
C PHE A 24 -14.28 0.41 4.03
N VAL A 25 -13.33 -0.53 4.06
CA VAL A 25 -12.52 -0.89 2.89
C VAL A 25 -13.42 -1.39 1.76
N VAL A 26 -14.34 -2.31 2.06
CA VAL A 26 -15.26 -2.87 1.07
C VAL A 26 -16.14 -1.78 0.46
N LEU A 27 -16.76 -0.93 1.29
CA LEU A 27 -17.60 0.18 0.84
C LEU A 27 -16.81 1.19 -0.02
N THR A 28 -15.62 1.59 0.42
CA THR A 28 -14.76 2.51 -0.34
C THR A 28 -14.48 1.97 -1.74
N ASN A 29 -14.09 0.70 -1.83
CA ASN A 29 -13.73 0.08 -3.11
C ASN A 29 -14.97 -0.17 -3.99
N TYR A 30 -16.10 -0.51 -3.40
CA TYR A 30 -17.36 -0.62 -4.13
C TYR A 30 -17.75 0.71 -4.80
N PHE A 31 -17.81 1.81 -4.05
CA PHE A 31 -18.13 3.13 -4.62
C PHE A 31 -17.10 3.60 -5.64
N ARG A 32 -15.82 3.29 -5.43
CA ARG A 32 -14.74 3.65 -6.35
C ARG A 32 -14.89 2.99 -7.72
N ILE A 33 -15.40 1.77 -7.78
CA ILE A 33 -15.60 1.03 -9.04
C ILE A 33 -16.84 1.50 -9.81
N LEU A 34 -17.79 2.16 -9.16
CA LEU A 34 -18.96 2.72 -9.85
C LEU A 34 -18.58 3.90 -10.76
N ALA A 35 -17.54 4.66 -10.42
CA ALA A 35 -17.11 5.83 -11.21
C ALA A 35 -16.70 5.47 -12.66
N PRO A 36 -15.84 4.48 -12.94
CA PRO A 36 -15.54 4.05 -14.31
C PRO A 36 -16.76 3.54 -15.09
N GLN A 37 -17.71 2.87 -14.41
CA GLN A 37 -18.93 2.37 -15.06
C GLN A 37 -19.83 3.53 -15.52
N LEU A 38 -20.01 4.54 -14.66
CA LEU A 38 -20.77 5.75 -15.01
C LEU A 38 -20.07 6.56 -16.10
N THR A 39 -18.76 6.69 -16.04
CA THR A 39 -17.99 7.37 -17.10
C THR A 39 -18.14 6.65 -18.43
N GLY A 40 -18.04 5.32 -18.45
CA GLY A 40 -18.27 4.50 -19.65
C GLY A 40 -19.67 4.70 -20.23
N TYR A 41 -20.69 4.80 -19.36
CA TYR A 41 -22.06 5.08 -19.77
C TYR A 41 -22.19 6.48 -20.46
N VAL A 42 -21.59 7.52 -19.88
CA VAL A 42 -21.60 8.88 -20.47
C VAL A 42 -20.92 8.88 -21.83
N VAL A 43 -19.74 8.29 -21.93
CA VAL A 43 -18.99 8.21 -23.19
C VAL A 43 -19.81 7.50 -24.26
N ASN A 44 -20.41 6.37 -23.93
CA ASN A 44 -21.28 5.64 -24.85
C ASN A 44 -22.48 6.47 -25.30
N THR A 45 -23.12 7.20 -24.37
CA THR A 45 -24.27 8.07 -24.68
C THR A 45 -23.86 9.23 -25.58
N VAL A 46 -22.72 9.88 -25.34
CA VAL A 46 -22.20 10.98 -26.17
C VAL A 46 -21.81 10.49 -27.57
N VAL A 47 -21.08 9.38 -27.66
CA VAL A 47 -20.69 8.79 -28.94
C VAL A 47 -21.92 8.41 -29.77
N GLN A 48 -22.96 7.92 -29.15
CA GLN A 48 -24.22 7.61 -29.83
C GLN A 48 -24.97 8.87 -30.26
N SER A 49 -25.01 9.91 -29.44
CA SER A 49 -25.61 11.20 -29.83
C SER A 49 -24.93 11.82 -31.04
N ILE A 50 -23.64 11.59 -31.22
CA ILE A 50 -22.89 12.04 -32.37
C ILE A 50 -23.13 11.15 -33.62
N LYS A 51 -23.29 9.83 -33.37
CA LYS A 51 -23.50 8.83 -34.44
C LYS A 51 -24.97 8.66 -34.84
N SER A 52 -25.93 9.27 -34.15
CA SER A 52 -27.38 9.00 -34.26
C SER A 52 -28.04 9.43 -35.58
N SER A 53 -27.31 9.38 -36.71
CA SER A 53 -27.93 9.28 -38.02
C SER A 53 -28.23 7.85 -38.47
N ASP A 54 -27.65 6.78 -37.82
CA ASP A 54 -27.75 5.43 -38.47
C ASP A 54 -27.63 4.19 -37.56
N SER A 55 -27.87 4.23 -36.26
CA SER A 55 -27.70 2.99 -35.46
C SER A 55 -28.80 2.66 -34.49
N ASN A 56 -29.24 1.40 -34.57
CA ASN A 56 -30.36 0.75 -33.89
C ASN A 56 -30.28 0.81 -32.34
N ASN A 57 -31.44 1.11 -31.71
CA ASN A 57 -31.73 1.07 -30.28
C ASN A 57 -31.45 -0.29 -29.58
N ALA A 58 -31.13 -1.35 -30.33
CA ALA A 58 -30.87 -2.69 -29.80
C ALA A 58 -29.55 -2.81 -29.05
N ASP A 59 -28.50 -2.08 -29.49
CA ASP A 59 -27.18 -2.13 -28.89
C ASP A 59 -27.11 -1.39 -27.55
N ILE A 60 -27.97 -0.39 -27.35
CA ILE A 60 -28.07 0.38 -26.10
C ILE A 60 -28.60 -0.53 -24.97
N LYS A 61 -29.69 -1.25 -25.22
CA LYS A 61 -30.32 -2.16 -24.25
C LYS A 61 -29.39 -3.32 -23.85
N LYS A 62 -28.53 -3.77 -24.76
CA LYS A 62 -27.55 -4.84 -24.49
C LYS A 62 -26.38 -4.35 -23.63
N SER A 63 -25.94 -3.09 -23.81
CA SER A 63 -24.91 -2.46 -22.99
C SER A 63 -25.41 -2.12 -21.58
N GLU A 64 -26.65 -1.66 -21.44
CA GLU A 64 -27.28 -1.32 -20.15
C GLU A 64 -27.42 -2.54 -19.21
N LYS A 65 -27.55 -3.74 -19.76
CA LYS A 65 -27.73 -4.98 -19.00
C LYS A 65 -26.47 -5.39 -18.20
N ASN A 66 -25.31 -4.84 -18.55
CA ASN A 66 -24.01 -5.17 -17.93
C ASN A 66 -23.59 -4.23 -16.79
N TYR A 67 -24.33 -3.14 -16.54
CA TYR A 67 -24.02 -2.21 -15.45
C TYR A 67 -24.51 -2.73 -14.10
N ASP A 68 -23.92 -2.24 -13.02
CA ASP A 68 -24.33 -2.59 -11.67
C ASP A 68 -25.71 -2.03 -11.31
N PHE A 69 -26.38 -2.65 -10.33
CA PHE A 69 -27.76 -2.28 -9.91
C PHE A 69 -27.88 -0.79 -9.56
N THR A 70 -26.91 -0.23 -8.85
CA THR A 70 -26.91 1.18 -8.46
C THR A 70 -26.73 2.12 -9.65
N VAL A 71 -25.90 1.75 -10.64
CA VAL A 71 -25.75 2.51 -11.90
C VAL A 71 -27.04 2.47 -12.71
N ARG A 72 -27.73 1.32 -12.76
CA ARG A 72 -29.01 1.17 -13.47
C ARG A 72 -30.11 2.03 -12.86
N LEU A 73 -30.22 2.09 -11.53
CA LEU A 73 -31.18 2.97 -10.84
C LEU A 73 -30.96 4.46 -11.18
N VAL A 74 -29.71 4.88 -11.27
CA VAL A 74 -29.37 6.26 -11.67
C VAL A 74 -29.77 6.52 -13.13
N ILE A 75 -29.47 5.58 -14.03
CA ILE A 75 -29.80 5.68 -15.45
C ILE A 75 -31.30 5.75 -15.67
N GLU A 76 -32.07 4.89 -15.01
CA GLU A 76 -33.53 4.77 -15.17
C GLU A 76 -34.26 6.02 -14.68
N LYS A 77 -33.79 6.65 -13.60
CA LYS A 77 -34.39 7.81 -12.99
C LYS A 77 -34.22 9.13 -13.79
N PHE A 78 -33.25 9.17 -14.70
CA PHE A 78 -32.85 10.39 -15.42
C PHE A 78 -33.00 10.29 -16.96
N GLN A 79 -34.07 9.71 -17.44
CA GLN A 79 -34.29 9.34 -18.85
C GLN A 79 -34.75 10.49 -19.79
N GLU A 80 -34.92 11.74 -19.31
CA GLU A 80 -35.74 12.71 -20.05
C GLU A 80 -35.04 13.55 -21.11
N ASN A 81 -33.81 14.01 -20.99
CA ASN A 81 -33.18 14.87 -22.00
C ASN A 81 -31.65 14.64 -22.08
N PRO A 82 -31.02 14.55 -23.26
CA PRO A 82 -29.60 14.21 -23.38
C PRO A 82 -28.67 15.20 -22.67
N ALA A 83 -28.93 16.49 -22.73
CA ALA A 83 -28.11 17.51 -22.04
C ALA A 83 -28.26 17.44 -20.52
N ARG A 84 -29.48 17.26 -20.00
CA ARG A 84 -29.74 17.06 -18.57
C ARG A 84 -29.17 15.75 -18.05
N LYS A 85 -29.16 14.70 -18.88
CA LYS A 85 -28.60 13.39 -18.58
C LYS A 85 -27.10 13.46 -18.28
N ILE A 86 -26.35 14.22 -19.07
CA ILE A 86 -24.91 14.45 -18.86
C ILE A 86 -24.68 15.21 -17.55
N LEU A 87 -25.46 16.27 -17.30
CA LEU A 87 -25.34 17.07 -16.08
C LEU A 87 -25.65 16.24 -14.81
N TYR A 88 -26.74 15.48 -14.82
CA TYR A 88 -27.09 14.62 -13.67
C TYR A 88 -26.05 13.51 -13.45
N THR A 89 -25.50 12.92 -14.51
CA THR A 89 -24.42 11.92 -14.35
C THR A 89 -23.17 12.56 -13.78
N GLY A 90 -22.82 13.79 -14.18
CA GLY A 90 -21.71 14.55 -13.58
C GLY A 90 -21.93 14.80 -12.08
N ILE A 91 -23.14 15.22 -11.69
CA ILE A 91 -23.50 15.40 -10.26
C ILE A 91 -23.41 14.07 -9.51
N THR A 92 -23.90 12.97 -10.10
CA THR A 92 -23.83 11.64 -9.49
C THR A 92 -22.40 11.18 -9.28
N LEU A 93 -21.50 11.40 -10.26
CA LEU A 93 -20.08 11.12 -10.13
C LEU A 93 -19.44 11.92 -8.98
N PHE A 94 -19.81 13.20 -8.87
CA PHE A 94 -19.32 14.06 -7.77
C PHE A 94 -19.80 13.56 -6.41
N VAL A 95 -21.07 13.18 -6.28
CA VAL A 95 -21.63 12.60 -5.05
C VAL A 95 -20.95 11.29 -4.69
N ILE A 96 -20.74 10.39 -5.66
CA ILE A 96 -20.02 9.12 -5.45
C ILE A 96 -18.59 9.36 -5.00
N ALA A 97 -17.89 10.36 -5.57
CA ALA A 97 -16.55 10.72 -5.15
C ALA A 97 -16.50 11.20 -3.69
N ILE A 98 -17.47 12.02 -3.26
CA ILE A 98 -17.59 12.47 -1.86
C ILE A 98 -17.86 11.28 -0.94
N ILE A 99 -18.79 10.41 -1.28
CA ILE A 99 -19.14 9.22 -0.49
C ILE A 99 -17.93 8.29 -0.37
N SER A 100 -17.24 8.03 -1.48
CA SER A 100 -16.03 7.20 -1.49
C SER A 100 -14.93 7.82 -0.63
N GLY A 101 -14.70 9.13 -0.73
CA GLY A 101 -13.75 9.87 0.09
C GLY A 101 -14.09 9.82 1.58
N PHE A 102 -15.38 9.93 1.93
CA PHE A 102 -15.83 9.81 3.30
C PHE A 102 -15.57 8.42 3.89
N PHE A 103 -15.91 7.34 3.16
CA PHE A 103 -15.60 5.97 3.61
C PHE A 103 -14.09 5.71 3.68
N MET A 104 -13.30 6.27 2.76
CA MET A 104 -11.84 6.19 2.82
C MET A 104 -11.29 6.89 4.06
N PHE A 105 -11.84 8.03 4.45
CA PHE A 105 -11.48 8.70 5.70
C PHE A 105 -11.82 7.83 6.92
N LEU A 106 -13.05 7.27 6.99
CA LEU A 106 -13.47 6.39 8.08
C LEU A 106 -12.59 5.13 8.17
N MET A 107 -12.26 4.52 7.04
CA MET A 107 -11.33 3.39 6.97
C MET A 107 -9.98 3.72 7.61
N ARG A 108 -9.36 4.83 7.19
CA ARG A 108 -8.09 5.28 7.75
C ARG A 108 -8.20 5.57 9.24
N GLN A 109 -9.22 6.32 9.63
CA GLN A 109 -9.40 6.70 11.03
C GLN A 109 -9.57 5.46 11.92
N THR A 110 -10.39 4.50 11.50
CA THR A 110 -10.67 3.29 12.29
C THR A 110 -9.43 2.40 12.45
N ILE A 111 -8.71 2.10 11.35
CA ILE A 111 -7.58 1.17 11.39
C ILE A 111 -6.33 1.83 12.01
N ILE A 112 -6.06 3.10 11.71
CA ILE A 112 -4.90 3.80 12.27
C ILE A 112 -5.08 4.05 13.77
N VAL A 113 -6.27 4.45 14.21
CA VAL A 113 -6.56 4.62 15.64
C VAL A 113 -6.45 3.30 16.37
N MET A 114 -6.99 2.21 15.80
CA MET A 114 -6.80 0.86 16.36
C MET A 114 -5.32 0.53 16.58
N SER A 115 -4.47 0.78 15.57
CA SER A 115 -3.04 0.49 15.68
C SER A 115 -2.33 1.33 16.74
N ARG A 116 -2.79 2.58 16.98
CA ARG A 116 -2.28 3.42 18.07
C ARG A 116 -2.71 2.90 19.43
N HIS A 117 -3.91 2.38 19.58
CA HIS A 117 -4.34 1.74 20.83
C HIS A 117 -3.52 0.47 21.10
N ILE A 118 -3.21 -0.32 20.08
CA ILE A 118 -2.32 -1.50 20.22
C ILE A 118 -0.92 -1.07 20.63
N GLU A 119 -0.35 -0.02 20.05
CA GLU A 119 0.94 0.55 20.43
C GLU A 119 0.95 1.00 21.90
N TYR A 120 -0.09 1.71 22.31
CA TYR A 120 -0.23 2.16 23.69
C TYR A 120 -0.27 1.00 24.70
N ASP A 121 -1.10 -0.02 24.42
CA ASP A 121 -1.20 -1.21 25.27
C ASP A 121 0.15 -1.95 25.35
N GLN A 122 0.86 -2.10 24.22
CA GLN A 122 2.17 -2.74 24.18
C GLN A 122 3.22 -1.97 25.00
N LYS A 123 3.27 -0.64 24.83
CA LYS A 123 4.19 0.21 25.59
C LYS A 123 3.96 0.10 27.09
N ASN A 124 2.70 0.11 27.52
CA ASN A 124 2.34 -0.04 28.95
C ASN A 124 2.71 -1.43 29.48
N GLU A 125 2.49 -2.49 28.68
CA GLU A 125 2.84 -3.85 29.09
C GLU A 125 4.36 -4.03 29.25
N ILE A 126 5.14 -3.52 28.27
CA ILE A 126 6.60 -3.57 28.32
C ILE A 126 7.13 -2.74 29.49
N PHE A 127 6.61 -1.52 29.68
CA PHE A 127 7.02 -0.65 30.78
C PHE A 127 6.75 -1.30 32.15
N THR A 128 5.55 -1.86 32.33
CA THR A 128 5.18 -2.58 33.53
C THR A 128 6.08 -3.82 33.75
N HIS A 129 6.44 -4.51 32.69
CA HIS A 129 7.36 -5.63 32.77
C HIS A 129 8.76 -5.18 33.18
N TYR A 130 9.29 -4.11 32.61
CA TYR A 130 10.59 -3.56 33.01
C TYR A 130 10.64 -3.17 34.49
N GLN A 131 9.59 -2.57 35.01
CA GLN A 131 9.55 -2.22 36.44
C GLN A 131 9.63 -3.44 37.40
N LYS A 132 9.34 -4.64 36.92
CA LYS A 132 9.39 -5.89 37.71
C LYS A 132 10.73 -6.62 37.61
N LEU A 133 11.61 -6.19 36.72
CA LEU A 133 12.91 -6.82 36.54
C LEU A 133 13.88 -6.43 37.64
N ASP A 134 14.82 -7.34 37.94
CA ASP A 134 15.80 -7.14 38.99
C ASP A 134 16.94 -6.19 38.58
N THR A 135 17.71 -5.74 39.57
CA THR A 135 18.83 -4.83 39.34
C THR A 135 19.95 -5.48 38.51
N ASN A 136 20.07 -6.80 38.54
CA ASN A 136 21.09 -7.52 37.80
C ASN A 136 20.82 -7.45 36.27
N PHE A 137 19.55 -7.49 35.87
CA PHE A 137 19.13 -7.28 34.47
C PHE A 137 19.63 -5.92 33.97
N TYR A 138 19.47 -4.85 34.74
CA TYR A 138 19.86 -3.49 34.33
C TYR A 138 21.38 -3.28 34.30
N LYS A 139 22.15 -4.09 35.03
CA LYS A 139 23.62 -4.08 34.95
C LYS A 139 24.12 -4.70 33.64
N THR A 140 23.40 -5.65 33.06
CA THR A 140 23.79 -6.39 31.85
C THR A 140 23.18 -5.84 30.56
N HIS A 141 22.12 -5.02 30.69
CA HIS A 141 21.41 -4.45 29.53
C HIS A 141 21.46 -2.92 29.57
N SER A 142 21.86 -2.30 28.48
CA SER A 142 21.93 -0.85 28.43
C SER A 142 20.52 -0.23 28.39
N THR A 143 20.33 0.84 29.15
CA THR A 143 19.08 1.60 29.16
C THR A 143 18.70 2.11 27.77
N GLY A 144 19.71 2.47 26.95
CA GLY A 144 19.47 2.91 25.57
C GLY A 144 18.84 1.83 24.68
N ASP A 145 19.32 0.57 24.79
CA ASP A 145 18.71 -0.55 24.04
C ASP A 145 17.27 -0.80 24.48
N LEU A 146 17.00 -0.77 25.77
CA LEU A 146 15.65 -0.96 26.32
C LEU A 146 14.69 0.15 25.86
N MET A 147 15.16 1.39 25.86
CA MET A 147 14.37 2.53 25.36
C MET A 147 14.11 2.43 23.85
N ASN A 148 15.11 2.00 23.08
CA ASN A 148 14.95 1.77 21.64
C ASN A 148 13.87 0.71 21.33
N ARG A 149 13.82 -0.37 22.11
CA ARG A 149 12.77 -1.41 21.99
C ARG A 149 11.36 -0.85 22.23
N ILE A 150 11.18 -0.01 23.24
CA ILE A 150 9.87 0.62 23.52
C ILE A 150 9.50 1.66 22.45
N ALA A 151 10.46 2.44 21.99
CA ALA A 151 10.21 3.52 21.04
C ALA A 151 10.09 3.01 19.59
N ASP A 152 11.16 2.38 19.10
CA ASP A 152 11.30 2.05 17.67
C ASP A 152 10.67 0.70 17.31
N ASP A 153 10.96 -0.35 18.08
CA ASP A 153 10.46 -1.69 17.72
C ASP A 153 8.95 -1.78 17.88
N VAL A 154 8.39 -1.21 18.95
CA VAL A 154 6.92 -1.14 19.11
C VAL A 154 6.28 -0.28 18.00
N SER A 155 6.96 0.80 17.58
CA SER A 155 6.48 1.61 16.43
C SER A 155 6.49 0.82 15.13
N LYS A 156 7.48 -0.04 14.88
CA LYS A 156 7.50 -0.96 13.73
C LYS A 156 6.32 -1.95 13.78
N VAL A 157 6.00 -2.49 14.97
CA VAL A 157 4.82 -3.34 15.16
C VAL A 157 3.53 -2.58 14.86
N ARG A 158 3.42 -1.31 15.28
CA ARG A 158 2.28 -0.44 14.94
C ARG A 158 2.15 -0.27 13.42
N MET A 159 3.25 -0.03 12.72
CA MET A 159 3.24 0.09 11.25
C MET A 159 2.74 -1.20 10.58
N TYR A 160 3.05 -2.35 11.14
CA TYR A 160 2.54 -3.63 10.67
C TYR A 160 1.04 -3.79 10.97
N THR A 161 0.60 -3.56 12.21
CA THR A 161 -0.79 -3.80 12.64
C THR A 161 -1.80 -2.80 12.09
N GLY A 162 -1.37 -1.60 11.72
CA GLY A 162 -2.20 -0.56 11.12
C GLY A 162 -1.99 -0.43 9.62
N PRO A 163 -1.02 0.39 9.18
CA PRO A 163 -0.83 0.71 7.76
C PRO A 163 -0.62 -0.51 6.87
N ALA A 164 0.25 -1.47 7.24
CA ALA A 164 0.56 -2.60 6.37
C ALA A 164 -0.66 -3.49 6.15
N ILE A 165 -1.38 -3.84 7.22
CA ILE A 165 -2.61 -4.64 7.13
C ILE A 165 -3.69 -3.88 6.35
N MET A 166 -3.85 -2.57 6.61
CA MET A 166 -4.81 -1.73 5.88
C MET A 166 -4.54 -1.74 4.37
N TYR A 167 -3.30 -1.51 3.95
CA TYR A 167 -2.94 -1.52 2.54
C TYR A 167 -3.11 -2.90 1.91
N PHE A 168 -2.75 -3.97 2.64
CA PHE A 168 -2.93 -5.34 2.15
C PHE A 168 -4.41 -5.67 1.90
N ILE A 169 -5.29 -5.39 2.87
CA ILE A 169 -6.72 -5.63 2.74
C ILE A 169 -7.32 -4.78 1.62
N ASN A 170 -6.92 -3.49 1.54
CA ASN A 170 -7.37 -2.60 0.49
C ASN A 170 -6.95 -3.09 -0.92
N LEU A 171 -5.70 -3.51 -1.08
CA LEU A 171 -5.21 -4.06 -2.34
C LEU A 171 -5.95 -5.34 -2.73
N ALA A 172 -6.15 -6.25 -1.78
CA ALA A 172 -6.91 -7.48 -2.02
C ALA A 172 -8.36 -7.18 -2.43
N ALA A 173 -9.01 -6.22 -1.77
CA ALA A 173 -10.36 -5.79 -2.11
C ALA A 173 -10.44 -5.16 -3.50
N VAL A 174 -9.52 -4.23 -3.83
CA VAL A 174 -9.46 -3.60 -5.17
C VAL A 174 -9.30 -4.66 -6.26
N LEU A 175 -8.36 -5.60 -6.07
CA LEU A 175 -8.13 -6.66 -7.06
C LEU A 175 -9.35 -7.56 -7.22
N ALA A 176 -9.95 -8.00 -6.12
CA ALA A 176 -11.14 -8.86 -6.15
C ALA A 176 -12.31 -8.19 -6.89
N PHE A 177 -12.62 -6.95 -6.53
CA PHE A 177 -13.68 -6.19 -7.18
C PHE A 177 -13.36 -5.90 -8.65
N SER A 178 -12.12 -5.48 -8.98
CA SER A 178 -11.73 -5.18 -10.36
C SER A 178 -11.85 -6.42 -11.25
N ILE A 179 -11.33 -7.56 -10.80
CA ILE A 179 -11.42 -8.82 -11.55
C ILE A 179 -12.88 -9.24 -11.72
N PHE A 180 -13.69 -9.17 -10.66
CA PHE A 180 -15.10 -9.51 -10.73
C PHE A 180 -15.87 -8.68 -11.76
N PHE A 181 -15.71 -7.36 -11.75
CA PHE A 181 -16.38 -6.47 -12.70
C PHE A 181 -15.84 -6.58 -14.12
N MET A 182 -14.53 -6.84 -14.29
CA MET A 182 -13.95 -7.12 -15.60
C MET A 182 -14.54 -8.39 -16.23
N PHE A 183 -14.68 -9.47 -15.46
CA PHE A 183 -15.33 -10.69 -15.95
C PHE A 183 -16.80 -10.48 -16.30
N LYS A 184 -17.52 -9.66 -15.51
CA LYS A 184 -18.92 -9.31 -15.77
C LYS A 184 -19.06 -8.49 -17.06
N ALA A 185 -18.10 -7.61 -17.36
CA ALA A 185 -18.10 -6.79 -18.56
C ALA A 185 -17.77 -7.58 -19.82
N SER A 186 -16.66 -8.30 -19.84
CA SER A 186 -16.23 -9.13 -20.98
C SER A 186 -15.19 -10.17 -20.56
N PRO A 187 -15.55 -11.47 -20.47
CA PRO A 187 -14.61 -12.52 -20.10
C PRO A 187 -13.42 -12.64 -21.04
N LYS A 188 -13.64 -12.50 -22.36
CA LYS A 188 -12.56 -12.58 -23.37
C LYS A 188 -11.53 -11.49 -23.18
N LEU A 189 -11.99 -10.24 -22.99
CA LEU A 189 -11.10 -9.09 -22.80
C LEU A 189 -10.33 -9.20 -21.48
N THR A 190 -10.98 -9.71 -20.43
CA THR A 190 -10.36 -9.94 -19.12
C THR A 190 -9.23 -10.94 -19.22
N LEU A 191 -9.42 -12.07 -19.89
CA LEU A 191 -8.37 -13.07 -20.07
C LEU A 191 -7.17 -12.50 -20.84
N VAL A 192 -7.41 -11.75 -21.91
CA VAL A 192 -6.34 -11.12 -22.69
C VAL A 192 -5.60 -10.08 -21.84
N ALA A 193 -6.30 -9.30 -21.02
CA ALA A 193 -5.69 -8.30 -20.15
C ALA A 193 -4.88 -8.91 -19.00
N LEU A 194 -5.31 -10.06 -18.46
CA LEU A 194 -4.63 -10.76 -17.37
C LEU A 194 -3.49 -11.65 -17.85
N ALA A 195 -3.48 -12.08 -19.12
CA ALA A 195 -2.47 -12.99 -19.69
C ALA A 195 -1.01 -12.51 -19.52
N PRO A 196 -0.66 -11.22 -19.65
CA PRO A 196 0.72 -10.77 -19.46
C PRO A 196 1.16 -10.73 -17.98
N LEU A 197 0.23 -10.74 -16.99
CA LEU A 197 0.58 -10.61 -15.58
C LEU A 197 1.48 -11.75 -15.04
N PRO A 198 1.24 -13.03 -15.34
CA PRO A 198 2.14 -14.10 -14.93
C PRO A 198 3.55 -13.95 -15.49
N ILE A 199 3.67 -13.53 -16.75
CA ILE A 199 4.97 -13.28 -17.40
C ILE A 199 5.69 -12.15 -16.68
N LEU A 200 4.97 -11.07 -16.37
CA LEU A 200 5.50 -9.93 -15.60
C LEU A 200 5.95 -10.36 -14.20
N ALA A 201 5.17 -11.19 -13.50
CA ALA A 201 5.53 -11.69 -12.17
C ALA A 201 6.83 -12.52 -12.20
N ILE A 202 7.00 -13.37 -13.21
CA ILE A 202 8.22 -14.16 -13.42
C ILE A 202 9.41 -13.22 -13.71
N ALA A 203 9.23 -12.25 -14.60
CA ALA A 203 10.27 -11.28 -14.93
C ALA A 203 10.70 -10.48 -13.68
N ILE A 204 9.76 -10.00 -12.87
CA ILE A 204 10.04 -9.28 -11.61
C ILE A 204 10.81 -10.18 -10.64
N TYR A 205 10.46 -11.45 -10.52
CA TYR A 205 11.18 -12.39 -9.65
C TYR A 205 12.65 -12.53 -10.04
N PHE A 206 12.94 -12.73 -11.33
CA PHE A 206 14.32 -12.82 -11.83
C PHE A 206 15.10 -11.52 -11.63
N VAL A 207 14.50 -10.38 -12.00
CA VAL A 207 15.12 -9.05 -11.83
C VAL A 207 15.40 -8.79 -10.34
N ASN A 208 14.47 -9.09 -9.45
CA ASN A 208 14.66 -8.88 -8.01
C ASN A 208 15.79 -9.75 -7.44
N THR A 209 15.93 -10.99 -7.91
CA THR A 209 17.04 -11.87 -7.51
C THR A 209 18.40 -11.29 -7.93
N ILE A 210 18.48 -10.74 -9.15
CA ILE A 210 19.71 -10.09 -9.65
C ILE A 210 20.01 -8.83 -8.83
N ILE A 211 18.99 -7.99 -8.59
CA ILE A 211 19.14 -6.77 -7.79
C ILE A 211 19.63 -7.09 -6.39
N ASN A 212 19.05 -8.09 -5.71
CA ASN A 212 19.46 -8.46 -4.35
C ASN A 212 20.93 -8.87 -4.30
N LYS A 213 21.38 -9.74 -5.22
CA LYS A 213 22.80 -10.13 -5.31
C LYS A 213 23.74 -8.95 -5.56
N LYS A 214 23.34 -8.02 -6.44
CA LYS A 214 24.12 -6.80 -6.71
C LYS A 214 24.12 -5.86 -5.51
N SER A 215 22.99 -5.72 -4.82
CA SER A 215 22.86 -4.89 -3.63
C SER A 215 23.73 -5.40 -2.47
N GLU A 216 23.75 -6.72 -2.23
CA GLU A 216 24.66 -7.32 -1.25
C GLU A 216 26.13 -7.03 -1.57
N ARG A 217 26.51 -7.11 -2.84
CA ARG A 217 27.88 -6.78 -3.28
C ARG A 217 28.19 -5.30 -3.05
N ILE A 218 27.27 -4.40 -3.42
CA ILE A 218 27.44 -2.95 -3.19
C ILE A 218 27.53 -2.66 -1.70
N GLN A 219 26.72 -3.29 -0.86
CA GLN A 219 26.76 -3.13 0.60
C GLN A 219 28.11 -3.58 1.19
N SER A 220 28.65 -4.71 0.72
CA SER A 220 29.98 -5.17 1.13
C SER A 220 31.06 -4.16 0.76
N LEU A 221 31.09 -3.70 -0.51
CA LEU A 221 32.06 -2.71 -0.97
C LEU A 221 31.95 -1.38 -0.22
N LEU A 222 30.72 -0.93 0.08
CA LEU A 222 30.49 0.28 0.86
C LEU A 222 30.97 0.14 2.31
N SER A 223 30.79 -1.03 2.90
CA SER A 223 31.32 -1.34 4.24
C SER A 223 32.85 -1.29 4.26
N ASP A 224 33.50 -1.93 3.29
CA ASP A 224 34.97 -1.91 3.16
C ASP A 224 35.49 -0.48 2.95
N LEU A 225 34.82 0.31 2.11
CA LEU A 225 35.15 1.70 1.85
C LEU A 225 35.04 2.57 3.13
N THR A 226 33.93 2.36 3.88
CA THR A 226 33.70 3.08 5.14
C THR A 226 34.75 2.71 6.19
N THR A 227 35.07 1.43 6.30
CA THR A 227 36.12 0.94 7.21
C THR A 227 37.48 1.56 6.84
N ASN A 228 37.86 1.53 5.57
CA ASN A 228 39.12 2.14 5.09
C ASN A 228 39.17 3.65 5.37
N ALA A 229 38.06 4.37 5.19
CA ALA A 229 37.98 5.79 5.54
C ALA A 229 38.14 6.02 7.05
N GLN A 230 37.47 5.22 7.88
CA GLN A 230 37.57 5.30 9.34
C GLN A 230 38.96 4.99 9.84
N GLU A 231 39.64 3.95 9.33
CA GLU A 231 41.01 3.62 9.65
C GLU A 231 41.96 4.73 9.23
N SER A 232 41.79 5.30 8.03
CA SER A 232 42.62 6.42 7.55
C SER A 232 42.47 7.65 8.44
N TYR A 233 41.27 8.00 8.87
CA TYR A 233 41.06 9.12 9.79
C TYR A 233 41.56 8.84 11.21
N SER A 234 41.38 7.63 11.70
CA SER A 234 41.90 7.22 13.01
C SER A 234 43.43 7.23 13.02
N GLY A 235 44.08 6.79 11.92
CA GLY A 235 45.52 6.76 11.72
C GLY A 235 46.13 8.03 11.09
N ILE A 236 45.40 9.13 10.99
CA ILE A 236 45.80 10.32 10.22
C ILE A 236 47.18 10.90 10.66
N ARG A 237 47.51 10.80 11.95
CA ARG A 237 48.81 11.26 12.47
C ARG A 237 49.95 10.43 11.89
N VAL A 238 49.78 9.12 11.75
CA VAL A 238 50.77 8.21 11.17
C VAL A 238 50.89 8.49 9.67
N ILE A 239 49.78 8.58 8.97
CA ILE A 239 49.74 8.87 7.52
C ILE A 239 50.51 10.19 7.23
N LYS A 240 50.28 11.22 8.04
CA LYS A 240 50.96 12.51 7.89
C LYS A 240 52.43 12.48 8.25
N SER A 241 52.82 11.78 9.33
CA SER A 241 54.22 11.69 9.73
C SER A 241 55.09 10.94 8.69
N PHE A 242 54.48 9.99 7.94
CA PHE A 242 55.16 9.26 6.87
C PHE A 242 54.89 9.83 5.46
N VAL A 243 54.19 10.96 5.33
CA VAL A 243 53.86 11.63 4.05
C VAL A 243 53.19 10.68 3.05
N GLN A 244 52.24 9.83 3.53
CA GLN A 244 51.60 8.79 2.73
C GLN A 244 50.17 9.16 2.27
N GLU A 245 49.78 10.45 2.29
CA GLU A 245 48.45 10.91 1.93
C GLU A 245 48.06 10.53 0.49
N LYS A 246 49.01 10.66 -0.45
CA LYS A 246 48.76 10.32 -1.87
C LYS A 246 48.54 8.83 -2.08
N ALA A 247 49.29 7.99 -1.36
CA ALA A 247 49.14 6.54 -1.44
C ALA A 247 47.76 6.09 -0.89
N MET A 248 47.36 6.64 0.27
CA MET A 248 46.04 6.36 0.87
C MET A 248 44.89 6.86 0.02
N LEU A 249 45.03 8.04 -0.59
CA LEU A 249 44.01 8.55 -1.54
C LEU A 249 43.88 7.66 -2.77
N GLY A 250 45.02 7.18 -3.33
CA GLY A 250 45.05 6.24 -4.44
C GLY A 250 44.37 4.91 -4.11
N PHE A 251 44.64 4.38 -2.90
CA PHE A 251 44.00 3.16 -2.39
C PHE A 251 42.46 3.33 -2.23
N PHE A 252 42.05 4.43 -1.62
CA PHE A 252 40.61 4.74 -1.46
C PHE A 252 39.89 4.88 -2.81
N LYS A 253 40.54 5.61 -3.76
CA LYS A 253 39.97 5.80 -5.11
C LYS A 253 39.83 4.47 -5.85
N LYS A 254 40.82 3.59 -5.81
CA LYS A 254 40.77 2.25 -6.40
C LYS A 254 39.63 1.40 -5.84
N ASN A 255 39.41 1.47 -4.52
CA ASN A 255 38.30 0.74 -3.88
C ASN A 255 36.93 1.37 -4.14
N SER A 256 36.86 2.68 -4.43
CA SER A 256 35.63 3.38 -4.82
C SER A 256 35.22 3.14 -6.28
N GLU A 257 36.15 2.75 -7.14
CA GLU A 257 35.90 2.47 -8.56
C GLU A 257 35.60 0.98 -8.83
N ALA A 258 35.74 0.09 -7.84
CA ALA A 258 35.50 -1.34 -7.93
C ALA A 258 34.02 -1.71 -7.77
#